data_a4d5dbb184eb4deecb63a026717018f7
#
_entry.id   a4d5dbb184eb4deecb63a026717018f7
#
_cell.length_a   1.000
_cell.length_b   1.000
_cell.length_c   1.000
_cell.angle_alpha   90.00
_cell.angle_beta   90.00
_cell.angle_gamma   90.00
#
_symmetry.space_group_name_H-M   'P 1'
#
loop_
_entity.id
_entity.type
_entity.pdbx_description
1 polymer ?
#
loop_
_entity_poly.entity_id
_entity_poly.type
_entity_poly.pdbx_seq_one_letter_code
_entity_poly.pdbx_strand_id
1 'polypeptide(L)'
;VGKYGEIKALIGGTTSIQGARVTLPTAKEECLLRNIETAGVSNHPTFSRVDIGRDAREWQRMSEERSTGGALVLHLAEGVGPRMAAEFEAVKRSGLLGPELVAIHGVGLTRTQIDEMGAAAAKLVWSPLSNFILYGQTVDVAAAKRAGVLISLAPDWTPSGSKSILGELKVADLVNQHQLNALFSDDELVEMVTVNPATAIGWGRQLGQIAAGYLADLVVVDDREPGVYRNLIGAVEASIQLVVVRGEALYGDAAIMEALRPGKDLEPMPVGAGKRVFRAKQIAPNCAGTTVPPMAVSEISAKIQRALQLKFTDVAGWVSAEQMERDMKDIALCKTTGQASPVQNPPTVQDAKRFLACRFQLPFERTLLSPLTTAEDGQFFSRLRANSNLPRYLGRLSNYYQPTQGASRSIVQAPAP
;
A
#
# COMPACT_ATOMS: atom_id res chain seq x y z
N VAL A 1 8.72 -10.31 7.68
CA VAL A 1 8.42 -8.88 7.47
C VAL A 1 7.20 -8.73 6.58
N GLY A 2 7.17 -9.29 5.38
CA GLY A 2 6.06 -9.13 4.45
C GLY A 2 4.72 -9.57 5.04
N LYS A 3 4.63 -10.76 5.66
CA LYS A 3 3.40 -11.22 6.33
C LYS A 3 2.89 -10.24 7.40
N TYR A 4 3.76 -9.56 8.11
CA TYR A 4 3.37 -8.50 9.04
C TYR A 4 2.77 -7.29 8.29
N GLY A 5 3.34 -6.93 7.15
CA GLY A 5 2.81 -5.88 6.28
C GLY A 5 1.42 -6.22 5.76
N GLU A 6 1.20 -7.47 5.29
CA GLU A 6 -0.14 -7.92 4.86
C GLU A 6 -1.16 -7.91 6.01
N ILE A 7 -0.78 -8.37 7.21
CA ILE A 7 -1.65 -8.31 8.40
C ILE A 7 -2.04 -6.86 8.70
N LYS A 8 -1.08 -5.95 8.65
CA LYS A 8 -1.32 -4.53 8.88
C LYS A 8 -2.25 -3.92 7.85
N ALA A 9 -2.07 -4.24 6.58
CA ALA A 9 -2.94 -3.80 5.51
C ALA A 9 -4.36 -4.37 5.66
N LEU A 10 -4.49 -5.66 6.03
CA LEU A 10 -5.76 -6.31 6.29
C LEU A 10 -6.53 -5.65 7.45
N ILE A 11 -5.85 -5.37 8.57
CA ILE A 11 -6.43 -4.64 9.71
C ILE A 11 -6.92 -3.25 9.30
N GLY A 12 -6.27 -2.64 8.31
CA GLY A 12 -6.67 -1.37 7.70
C GLY A 12 -7.74 -1.49 6.61
N GLY A 13 -8.37 -2.66 6.44
CA GLY A 13 -9.46 -2.88 5.47
C GLY A 13 -9.01 -3.12 4.04
N THR A 14 -7.72 -3.38 3.80
CA THR A 14 -7.19 -3.65 2.47
C THR A 14 -7.36 -5.12 2.12
N THR A 15 -7.83 -5.43 0.91
CA THR A 15 -7.98 -6.81 0.40
C THR A 15 -7.03 -7.13 -0.75
N SER A 16 -6.53 -6.09 -1.44
CA SER A 16 -5.60 -6.21 -2.56
C SER A 16 -4.48 -5.19 -2.44
N ILE A 17 -3.27 -5.60 -2.75
CA ILE A 17 -2.05 -4.75 -2.68
C ILE A 17 -1.24 -4.85 -3.97
N GLN A 18 -0.52 -3.77 -4.27
CA GLN A 18 0.61 -3.80 -5.17
C GLN A 18 1.89 -4.01 -4.35
N GLY A 19 2.76 -4.87 -4.79
CA GLY A 19 4.06 -5.03 -4.17
C GLY A 19 5.03 -5.66 -5.15
N ALA A 20 6.12 -4.98 -5.45
CA ALA A 20 7.20 -5.58 -6.20
C ALA A 20 7.61 -6.89 -5.51
N ARG A 21 7.76 -7.94 -6.29
CA ARG A 21 8.28 -9.22 -5.78
C ARG A 21 9.57 -8.94 -5.03
N VAL A 22 9.53 -9.07 -3.72
CA VAL A 22 10.77 -9.11 -2.94
C VAL A 22 11.47 -10.36 -3.41
N THR A 23 12.53 -10.20 -4.18
CA THR A 23 13.37 -11.29 -4.72
C THR A 23 14.20 -11.90 -3.60
N LEU A 24 13.53 -12.50 -2.63
CA LEU A 24 14.14 -13.49 -1.77
C LEU A 24 13.86 -14.84 -2.41
N PRO A 25 14.87 -15.67 -2.66
CA PRO A 25 14.72 -16.97 -3.31
C PRO A 25 13.75 -17.92 -2.61
N THR A 26 13.36 -17.62 -1.39
CA THR A 26 12.48 -18.41 -0.52
C THR A 26 11.14 -17.73 -0.22
N ALA A 27 10.92 -16.47 -0.60
CA ALA A 27 9.64 -15.79 -0.40
C ALA A 27 8.68 -16.16 -1.53
N LYS A 28 8.15 -17.36 -1.46
CA LYS A 28 6.98 -17.71 -2.23
C LYS A 28 5.77 -17.05 -1.57
N GLU A 29 5.13 -16.20 -2.33
CA GLU A 29 3.82 -15.56 -2.22
C GLU A 29 3.18 -15.54 -0.84
N GLU A 30 3.08 -14.35 -0.32
CA GLU A 30 2.30 -14.05 0.86
C GLU A 30 0.83 -14.02 0.46
N CYS A 31 -0.02 -14.65 1.26
CA CYS A 31 -1.29 -15.13 0.75
C CYS A 31 -2.49 -14.70 1.57
N LEU A 32 -2.35 -13.69 2.41
CA LEU A 32 -3.47 -13.09 3.12
C LEU A 32 -4.24 -12.16 2.21
N LEU A 33 -3.54 -11.32 1.47
CA LEU A 33 -4.11 -10.37 0.53
C LEU A 33 -3.94 -10.84 -0.92
N ARG A 34 -4.65 -10.23 -1.84
CA ARG A 34 -4.36 -10.37 -3.26
C ARG A 34 -3.20 -9.48 -3.62
N ASN A 35 -2.17 -10.02 -4.22
CA ASN A 35 -1.14 -9.23 -4.87
C ASN A 35 -1.53 -9.05 -6.34
N ILE A 36 -1.61 -7.80 -6.82
CA ILE A 36 -2.09 -7.51 -8.18
C ILE A 36 -1.20 -8.09 -9.28
N GLU A 37 0.06 -8.37 -8.98
CA GLU A 37 1.04 -8.89 -9.94
C GLU A 37 1.00 -10.42 -10.04
N THR A 38 0.41 -11.11 -9.06
CA THR A 38 0.47 -12.57 -8.96
C THR A 38 -0.88 -13.25 -8.74
N ALA A 39 -1.91 -12.51 -8.36
CA ALA A 39 -3.19 -13.10 -7.94
C ALA A 39 -4.00 -13.79 -9.05
N GLY A 40 -3.72 -13.54 -10.32
CA GLY A 40 -4.35 -14.22 -11.43
C GLY A 40 -5.89 -14.08 -11.47
N VAL A 41 -6.43 -12.93 -11.06
CA VAL A 41 -7.88 -12.68 -11.00
C VAL A 41 -8.49 -12.59 -12.39
N SER A 42 -7.75 -12.06 -13.35
CA SER A 42 -8.15 -11.98 -14.76
C SER A 42 -7.08 -12.59 -15.65
N ASN A 43 -7.39 -12.78 -16.93
CA ASN A 43 -6.40 -13.17 -17.94
C ASN A 43 -5.43 -12.04 -18.30
N HIS A 44 -5.63 -10.84 -17.72
CA HIS A 44 -4.78 -9.68 -17.95
C HIS A 44 -3.74 -9.60 -16.82
N PRO A 45 -2.44 -9.77 -17.14
CA PRO A 45 -1.38 -9.65 -16.16
C PRO A 45 -1.19 -8.18 -15.73
N THR A 46 -0.61 -7.97 -14.56
CA THR A 46 -0.18 -6.65 -14.08
C THR A 46 1.33 -6.62 -13.98
N PHE A 47 1.94 -5.61 -14.56
CA PHE A 47 3.37 -5.38 -14.53
C PHE A 47 3.67 -4.06 -13.82
N SER A 48 4.46 -4.10 -12.78
CA SER A 48 4.81 -2.90 -12.00
C SER A 48 6.27 -2.53 -12.18
N ARG A 49 6.54 -1.23 -12.23
CA ARG A 49 7.89 -0.64 -12.27
C ARG A 49 7.98 0.56 -11.35
N VAL A 50 9.08 0.63 -10.60
CA VAL A 50 9.41 1.81 -9.78
C VAL A 50 10.07 2.88 -10.65
N ASP A 51 10.96 2.46 -11.54
CA ASP A 51 11.63 3.36 -12.48
C ASP A 51 11.04 3.20 -13.88
N ILE A 52 10.97 4.28 -14.62
CA ILE A 52 10.75 4.24 -16.07
C ILE A 52 11.99 3.68 -16.78
N GLY A 53 11.80 3.13 -17.97
CA GLY A 53 12.86 2.48 -18.73
C GLY A 53 14.13 3.32 -18.85
N ARG A 54 15.25 2.75 -18.42
CA ARG A 54 16.57 3.39 -18.43
C ARG A 54 17.33 3.14 -19.70
N ASP A 55 17.02 2.05 -20.40
CA ASP A 55 17.64 1.65 -21.64
C ASP A 55 16.64 1.04 -22.63
N ALA A 56 17.09 0.83 -23.87
CA ALA A 56 16.25 0.31 -24.95
C ALA A 56 15.65 -1.07 -24.65
N ARG A 57 16.31 -1.91 -23.85
CA ARG A 57 15.82 -3.27 -23.50
C ARG A 57 14.65 -3.19 -22.52
N GLU A 58 14.72 -2.28 -21.54
CA GLU A 58 13.62 -2.05 -20.60
C GLU A 58 12.39 -1.49 -21.33
N TRP A 59 12.55 -0.54 -22.24
CA TRP A 59 11.47 -0.01 -23.06
C TRP A 59 10.84 -1.09 -23.93
N GLN A 60 11.65 -1.93 -24.57
CA GLN A 60 11.16 -3.04 -25.37
C GLN A 60 10.36 -4.03 -24.50
N ARG A 61 10.87 -4.39 -23.32
CA ARG A 61 10.16 -5.29 -22.39
C ARG A 61 8.81 -4.71 -21.98
N MET A 62 8.74 -3.44 -21.62
CA MET A 62 7.47 -2.79 -21.27
C MET A 62 6.48 -2.78 -22.44
N SER A 63 6.96 -2.61 -23.67
CA SER A 63 6.15 -2.71 -24.86
C SER A 63 5.61 -4.13 -25.09
N GLU A 64 6.43 -5.15 -24.87
CA GLU A 64 6.03 -6.55 -24.92
C GLU A 64 4.99 -6.88 -23.84
N GLU A 65 5.22 -6.45 -22.60
CA GLU A 65 4.28 -6.60 -21.48
C GLU A 65 2.93 -5.92 -21.80
N ARG A 66 2.94 -4.69 -22.29
CA ARG A 66 1.73 -3.98 -22.73
C ARG A 66 0.98 -4.73 -23.83
N SER A 67 1.71 -5.32 -24.78
CA SER A 67 1.09 -6.05 -25.93
C SER A 67 0.27 -7.27 -25.49
N THR A 68 0.45 -7.75 -24.26
CA THR A 68 -0.38 -8.81 -23.68
C THR A 68 -1.77 -8.34 -23.24
N GLY A 69 -2.06 -7.03 -23.33
CA GLY A 69 -3.27 -6.42 -22.79
C GLY A 69 -3.25 -6.26 -21.27
N GLY A 70 -2.09 -6.46 -20.64
CA GLY A 70 -1.90 -6.32 -19.21
C GLY A 70 -1.79 -4.86 -18.75
N ALA A 71 -2.10 -4.60 -17.50
CA ALA A 71 -1.90 -3.29 -16.91
C ALA A 71 -0.41 -3.02 -16.67
N LEU A 72 0.07 -1.87 -17.11
CA LEU A 72 1.43 -1.39 -16.90
C LEU A 72 1.42 -0.29 -15.82
N VAL A 73 1.79 -0.65 -14.60
CA VAL A 73 1.78 0.22 -13.43
C VAL A 73 3.16 0.84 -13.26
N LEU A 74 3.26 2.16 -13.48
CA LEU A 74 4.53 2.90 -13.48
C LEU A 74 4.50 4.06 -12.50
N HIS A 75 5.56 4.21 -11.69
CA HIS A 75 5.85 5.50 -11.06
C HIS A 75 6.22 6.48 -12.17
N LEU A 76 5.42 7.52 -12.36
CA LEU A 76 5.56 8.45 -13.47
C LEU A 76 5.47 9.88 -12.97
N ALA A 77 6.45 10.70 -13.34
CA ALA A 77 6.53 12.11 -12.94
C ALA A 77 6.41 12.29 -11.40
N GLU A 78 7.03 11.39 -10.66
CA GLU A 78 7.07 11.44 -9.20
C GLU A 78 8.12 12.45 -8.74
N GLY A 79 7.74 13.71 -8.68
CA GLY A 79 8.62 14.78 -8.25
C GLY A 79 8.24 16.14 -8.81
N VAL A 80 9.13 17.09 -8.63
CA VAL A 80 8.97 18.48 -9.10
C VAL A 80 10.08 18.85 -10.09
N GLY A 81 9.76 19.72 -11.03
CA GLY A 81 10.72 20.24 -11.99
C GLY A 81 10.66 19.61 -13.39
N PRO A 82 11.49 20.11 -14.32
CA PRO A 82 11.35 19.82 -15.75
C PRO A 82 11.63 18.37 -16.15
N ARG A 83 12.36 17.61 -15.31
CA ARG A 83 12.62 16.19 -15.56
C ARG A 83 11.34 15.35 -15.57
N MET A 84 10.36 15.74 -14.76
CA MET A 84 9.11 14.99 -14.62
C MET A 84 8.27 15.04 -15.91
N ALA A 85 8.21 16.21 -16.53
CA ALA A 85 7.56 16.32 -17.85
C ALA A 85 8.29 15.48 -18.92
N ALA A 86 9.62 15.41 -18.86
CA ALA A 86 10.42 14.61 -19.78
C ALA A 86 10.18 13.09 -19.62
N GLU A 87 9.88 12.62 -18.42
CA GLU A 87 9.51 11.21 -18.18
C GLU A 87 8.22 10.84 -18.92
N PHE A 88 7.20 11.68 -18.82
CA PHE A 88 5.96 11.49 -19.57
C PHE A 88 6.19 11.43 -21.08
N GLU A 89 7.01 12.37 -21.61
CA GLU A 89 7.35 12.39 -23.02
C GLU A 89 8.13 11.14 -23.45
N ALA A 90 8.94 10.56 -22.57
CA ALA A 90 9.62 9.29 -22.86
C ALA A 90 8.63 8.13 -22.97
N VAL A 91 7.69 8.02 -22.04
CA VAL A 91 6.60 7.02 -22.08
C VAL A 91 5.77 7.16 -23.35
N LYS A 92 5.41 8.39 -23.72
CA LYS A 92 4.65 8.70 -24.93
C LYS A 92 5.40 8.30 -26.20
N ARG A 93 6.68 8.71 -26.34
CA ARG A 93 7.52 8.35 -27.50
C ARG A 93 7.76 6.86 -27.63
N SER A 94 7.77 6.13 -26.53
CA SER A 94 7.91 4.67 -26.53
C SER A 94 6.61 3.92 -26.83
N GLY A 95 5.52 4.65 -27.15
CA GLY A 95 4.23 4.08 -27.50
C GLY A 95 3.52 3.44 -26.31
N LEU A 96 3.90 3.76 -25.07
CA LEU A 96 3.32 3.17 -23.86
C LEU A 96 2.14 3.98 -23.29
N LEU A 97 1.89 5.19 -23.81
CA LEU A 97 0.71 5.97 -23.43
C LEU A 97 -0.54 5.34 -24.05
N GLY A 98 -1.40 4.81 -23.23
CA GLY A 98 -2.62 4.11 -23.67
C GLY A 98 -3.42 3.54 -22.50
N PRO A 99 -4.50 2.78 -22.80
CA PRO A 99 -5.42 2.28 -21.77
C PRO A 99 -4.79 1.25 -20.83
N GLU A 100 -3.64 0.68 -21.12
CA GLU A 100 -2.90 -0.22 -20.25
C GLU A 100 -2.07 0.53 -19.20
N LEU A 101 -1.74 1.82 -19.44
CA LEU A 101 -0.92 2.62 -18.54
C LEU A 101 -1.70 3.03 -17.29
N VAL A 102 -1.14 2.69 -16.14
CA VAL A 102 -1.58 3.13 -14.81
C VAL A 102 -0.44 3.91 -14.17
N ALA A 103 -0.50 5.24 -14.26
CA ALA A 103 0.54 6.13 -13.73
C ALA A 103 0.36 6.32 -12.22
N ILE A 104 1.42 6.10 -11.43
CA ILE A 104 1.42 6.40 -10.00
C ILE A 104 2.02 7.79 -9.80
N HIS A 105 1.49 8.55 -8.86
CA HIS A 105 1.86 9.90 -8.42
C HIS A 105 1.50 11.02 -9.40
N GLY A 106 2.17 11.13 -10.53
CA GLY A 106 1.90 12.17 -11.52
C GLY A 106 2.14 13.61 -11.06
N VAL A 107 2.91 13.84 -9.99
CA VAL A 107 3.07 15.15 -9.32
C VAL A 107 3.57 16.23 -10.27
N GLY A 108 4.50 15.89 -11.14
CA GLY A 108 5.14 16.81 -12.07
C GLY A 108 4.50 16.86 -13.47
N LEU A 109 3.34 16.22 -13.66
CA LEU A 109 2.62 16.29 -14.93
C LEU A 109 2.05 17.69 -15.18
N THR A 110 2.18 18.17 -16.39
CA THR A 110 1.52 19.38 -16.85
C THR A 110 0.06 19.10 -17.18
N ARG A 111 -0.77 20.15 -17.22
CA ARG A 111 -2.19 20.01 -17.61
C ARG A 111 -2.35 19.40 -19.00
N THR A 112 -1.54 19.80 -19.96
CA THR A 112 -1.56 19.22 -21.31
C THR A 112 -1.28 17.71 -21.27
N GLN A 113 -0.31 17.27 -20.47
CA GLN A 113 0.00 15.85 -20.32
C GLN A 113 -1.13 15.07 -19.63
N ILE A 114 -1.82 15.69 -18.67
CA ILE A 114 -3.02 15.12 -18.06
C ILE A 114 -4.16 14.99 -19.08
N ASP A 115 -4.36 16.01 -19.92
CA ASP A 115 -5.36 15.95 -21.00
C ASP A 115 -5.01 14.83 -22.01
N GLU A 116 -3.73 14.66 -22.33
CA GLU A 116 -3.25 13.55 -23.18
C GLU A 116 -3.47 12.18 -22.52
N MET A 117 -3.30 12.06 -21.20
CA MET A 117 -3.63 10.84 -20.47
C MET A 117 -5.12 10.50 -20.59
N GLY A 118 -6.00 11.49 -20.43
CA GLY A 118 -7.43 11.32 -20.60
C GLY A 118 -7.79 10.86 -22.02
N ALA A 119 -7.25 11.53 -23.04
CA ALA A 119 -7.45 11.17 -24.43
C ALA A 119 -6.96 9.75 -24.76
N ALA A 120 -5.91 9.30 -24.11
CA ALA A 120 -5.34 7.95 -24.25
C ALA A 120 -6.01 6.89 -23.36
N ALA A 121 -7.00 7.26 -22.55
CA ALA A 121 -7.62 6.42 -21.54
C ALA A 121 -6.62 5.82 -20.51
N ALA A 122 -5.48 6.48 -20.32
CA ALA A 122 -4.54 6.15 -19.26
C ALA A 122 -5.13 6.47 -17.88
N LYS A 123 -4.66 5.81 -16.85
CA LYS A 123 -5.20 5.90 -15.49
C LYS A 123 -4.18 6.49 -14.54
N LEU A 124 -4.68 6.99 -13.40
CA LEU A 124 -3.88 7.62 -12.36
C LEU A 124 -4.11 6.94 -11.01
N VAL A 125 -3.02 6.67 -10.30
CA VAL A 125 -3.06 6.34 -8.87
C VAL A 125 -2.58 7.56 -8.10
N TRP A 126 -3.48 8.15 -7.34
CA TRP A 126 -3.22 9.30 -6.51
C TRP A 126 -2.79 8.89 -5.10
N SER A 127 -1.65 9.38 -4.64
CA SER A 127 -1.11 9.14 -3.29
C SER A 127 -0.88 10.49 -2.60
N PRO A 128 -1.96 11.19 -2.19
CA PRO A 128 -1.85 12.59 -1.74
C PRO A 128 -0.93 12.77 -0.54
N LEU A 129 -0.96 11.89 0.46
CA LEU A 129 -0.09 12.08 1.62
C LEU A 129 1.38 11.99 1.27
N SER A 130 1.77 10.97 0.52
CA SER A 130 3.15 10.80 0.07
C SER A 130 3.61 11.97 -0.77
N ASN A 131 2.78 12.39 -1.73
CA ASN A 131 3.07 13.52 -2.60
C ASN A 131 3.35 14.80 -1.79
N PHE A 132 2.53 15.11 -0.79
CA PHE A 132 2.76 16.27 0.06
C PHE A 132 3.98 16.10 0.97
N ILE A 133 4.18 14.94 1.60
CA ILE A 133 5.34 14.70 2.47
C ILE A 133 6.64 14.93 1.73
N LEU A 134 6.75 14.42 0.51
CA LEU A 134 7.99 14.42 -0.26
C LEU A 134 8.19 15.70 -1.07
N TYR A 135 7.12 16.25 -1.65
CA TYR A 135 7.22 17.29 -2.68
C TYR A 135 6.48 18.59 -2.34
N GLY A 136 5.71 18.64 -1.26
CA GLY A 136 4.92 19.81 -0.87
C GLY A 136 3.74 20.12 -1.78
N GLN A 137 3.49 19.29 -2.77
CA GLN A 137 2.40 19.41 -3.74
C GLN A 137 1.93 18.03 -4.20
N THR A 138 0.78 17.99 -4.88
CA THR A 138 0.22 16.77 -5.48
C THR A 138 -0.16 17.03 -6.94
N VAL A 139 -0.48 15.97 -7.68
CA VAL A 139 -0.97 16.05 -9.05
C VAL A 139 -2.26 16.88 -9.14
N ASP A 140 -2.48 17.60 -10.24
CA ASP A 140 -3.73 18.35 -10.51
C ASP A 140 -4.89 17.36 -10.80
N VAL A 141 -5.43 16.77 -9.72
CA VAL A 141 -6.56 15.82 -9.83
C VAL A 141 -7.83 16.47 -10.38
N ALA A 142 -7.96 17.81 -10.26
CA ALA A 142 -9.08 18.52 -10.86
C ALA A 142 -8.94 18.54 -12.41
N ALA A 143 -7.74 18.71 -12.92
CA ALA A 143 -7.48 18.51 -14.34
C ALA A 143 -7.71 17.06 -14.77
N ALA A 144 -7.24 16.09 -13.99
CA ALA A 144 -7.43 14.67 -14.26
C ALA A 144 -8.93 14.30 -14.33
N LYS A 145 -9.74 14.76 -13.36
CA LYS A 145 -11.20 14.56 -13.40
C LYS A 145 -11.83 15.17 -14.66
N ARG A 146 -11.47 16.42 -15.00
CA ARG A 146 -11.99 17.07 -16.21
C ARG A 146 -11.60 16.35 -17.51
N ALA A 147 -10.39 15.81 -17.56
CA ALA A 147 -9.90 15.03 -18.70
C ALA A 147 -10.48 13.61 -18.78
N GLY A 148 -11.30 13.20 -17.82
CA GLY A 148 -11.88 11.85 -17.76
C GLY A 148 -10.88 10.76 -17.40
N VAL A 149 -9.75 11.11 -16.78
CA VAL A 149 -8.77 10.13 -16.26
C VAL A 149 -9.38 9.37 -15.10
N LEU A 150 -9.37 8.04 -15.17
CA LEU A 150 -9.79 7.20 -14.04
C LEU A 150 -8.78 7.34 -12.90
N ILE A 151 -9.25 7.83 -11.74
CA ILE A 151 -8.42 8.09 -10.57
C ILE A 151 -8.66 7.01 -9.52
N SER A 152 -7.59 6.40 -9.04
CA SER A 152 -7.57 5.49 -7.89
C SER A 152 -6.75 6.10 -6.76
N LEU A 153 -6.95 5.66 -5.51
CA LEU A 153 -6.13 6.02 -4.35
C LEU A 153 -5.23 4.86 -3.93
N ALA A 154 -4.02 5.19 -3.50
CA ALA A 154 -3.14 4.26 -2.80
C ALA A 154 -2.30 4.99 -1.75
N PRO A 155 -2.04 4.37 -0.58
CA PRO A 155 -1.32 5.03 0.51
C PRO A 155 0.18 5.15 0.27
N ASP A 156 0.72 4.59 -0.83
CA ASP A 156 2.15 4.43 -1.05
C ASP A 156 2.81 3.54 0.04
N TRP A 157 4.10 3.58 0.20
CA TRP A 157 4.79 2.80 1.19
C TRP A 157 4.83 3.49 2.57
N THR A 158 4.93 2.70 3.62
CA THR A 158 4.80 3.15 5.02
C THR A 158 5.72 4.32 5.44
N PRO A 159 6.95 4.48 4.93
CA PRO A 159 7.81 5.61 5.32
C PRO A 159 7.30 6.98 4.90
N SER A 160 6.70 7.12 3.73
CA SER A 160 6.23 8.40 3.18
C SER A 160 4.71 8.51 3.03
N GLY A 161 3.97 7.40 3.13
CA GLY A 161 2.53 7.38 2.91
C GLY A 161 1.69 7.18 4.16
N SER A 162 0.38 7.05 3.97
CA SER A 162 -0.57 6.68 5.00
C SER A 162 -0.32 5.27 5.51
N LYS A 163 -0.82 4.98 6.72
CA LYS A 163 -0.63 3.66 7.33
C LYS A 163 -1.60 2.60 6.83
N SER A 164 -2.69 3.02 6.20
CA SER A 164 -3.73 2.15 5.64
C SER A 164 -4.48 2.87 4.52
N ILE A 165 -5.25 2.12 3.74
CA ILE A 165 -6.13 2.71 2.70
C ILE A 165 -7.21 3.60 3.31
N LEU A 166 -7.71 3.27 4.51
CA LEU A 166 -8.63 4.13 5.25
C LEU A 166 -7.98 5.46 5.64
N GLY A 167 -6.68 5.43 5.97
CA GLY A 167 -5.91 6.65 6.23
C GLY A 167 -5.80 7.53 4.98
N GLU A 168 -5.49 6.94 3.84
CA GLU A 168 -5.37 7.69 2.58
C GLU A 168 -6.69 8.26 2.11
N LEU A 169 -7.79 7.53 2.31
CA LEU A 169 -9.14 8.02 2.01
C LEU A 169 -9.48 9.29 2.82
N LYS A 170 -9.07 9.35 4.09
CA LYS A 170 -9.21 10.56 4.93
C LYS A 170 -8.34 11.72 4.45
N VAL A 171 -7.13 11.41 3.99
CA VAL A 171 -6.24 12.44 3.41
C VAL A 171 -6.87 12.99 2.13
N ALA A 172 -7.39 12.14 1.25
CA ALA A 172 -8.07 12.57 0.04
C ALA A 172 -9.31 13.43 0.35
N ASP A 173 -10.11 13.04 1.36
CA ASP A 173 -11.26 13.83 1.82
C ASP A 173 -10.83 15.21 2.36
N LEU A 174 -9.79 15.28 3.18
CA LEU A 174 -9.25 16.56 3.67
C LEU A 174 -8.76 17.45 2.52
N VAL A 175 -8.06 16.88 1.53
CA VAL A 175 -7.64 17.62 0.33
C VAL A 175 -8.85 18.09 -0.46
N ASN A 176 -9.84 17.22 -0.64
CA ASN A 176 -11.08 17.53 -1.34
C ASN A 176 -11.83 18.72 -0.70
N GLN A 177 -11.97 18.71 0.62
CA GLN A 177 -12.67 19.77 1.34
C GLN A 177 -11.89 21.09 1.39
N HIS A 178 -10.58 21.04 1.56
CA HIS A 178 -9.78 22.23 1.87
C HIS A 178 -9.03 22.83 0.68
N GLN A 179 -8.80 22.06 -0.37
CA GLN A 179 -8.03 22.49 -1.54
C GLN A 179 -8.81 22.40 -2.85
N LEU A 180 -9.75 21.45 -2.97
CA LEU A 180 -10.45 21.17 -4.20
C LEU A 180 -11.92 21.67 -4.21
N ASN A 181 -12.37 22.39 -3.16
CA ASN A 181 -13.73 22.91 -3.04
C ASN A 181 -14.80 21.81 -3.18
N ALA A 182 -14.62 20.68 -2.52
CA ALA A 182 -15.51 19.53 -2.57
C ALA A 182 -15.77 19.04 -4.02
N LEU A 183 -14.72 18.94 -4.81
CA LEU A 183 -14.76 18.50 -6.21
C LEU A 183 -15.32 17.09 -6.38
N PHE A 184 -15.01 16.21 -5.44
CA PHE A 184 -15.44 14.81 -5.42
C PHE A 184 -16.55 14.63 -4.38
N SER A 185 -17.59 13.88 -4.74
CA SER A 185 -18.59 13.41 -3.80
C SER A 185 -18.04 12.25 -2.93
N ASP A 186 -18.76 11.87 -1.88
CA ASP A 186 -18.34 10.79 -0.96
C ASP A 186 -18.26 9.44 -1.68
N ASP A 187 -19.20 9.15 -2.57
CA ASP A 187 -19.20 7.95 -3.39
C ASP A 187 -18.02 7.91 -4.36
N GLU A 188 -17.71 9.02 -5.05
CA GLU A 188 -16.55 9.11 -5.92
C GLU A 188 -15.23 8.86 -5.15
N LEU A 189 -15.10 9.38 -3.91
CA LEU A 189 -13.92 9.10 -3.08
C LEU A 189 -13.83 7.62 -2.70
N VAL A 190 -14.96 6.97 -2.41
CA VAL A 190 -14.99 5.53 -2.10
C VAL A 190 -14.73 4.69 -3.36
N GLU A 191 -15.22 5.09 -4.52
CA GLU A 191 -14.89 4.43 -5.78
C GLU A 191 -13.39 4.42 -6.07
N MET A 192 -12.66 5.48 -5.67
CA MET A 192 -11.20 5.53 -5.82
C MET A 192 -10.45 4.44 -5.03
N VAL A 193 -11.08 3.81 -4.05
CA VAL A 193 -10.48 2.72 -3.26
C VAL A 193 -11.16 1.37 -3.51
N THR A 194 -12.13 1.30 -4.40
CA THR A 194 -12.92 0.08 -4.70
C THR A 194 -13.01 -0.20 -6.20
N VAL A 195 -13.96 0.40 -6.90
CA VAL A 195 -14.25 0.16 -8.32
C VAL A 195 -13.11 0.62 -9.22
N ASN A 196 -12.57 1.80 -8.97
CA ASN A 196 -11.58 2.41 -9.85
C ASN A 196 -10.27 1.63 -9.89
N PRO A 197 -9.64 1.24 -8.75
CA PRO A 197 -8.42 0.43 -8.80
C PRO A 197 -8.64 -0.95 -9.44
N ALA A 198 -9.78 -1.60 -9.19
CA ALA A 198 -10.10 -2.86 -9.84
C ALA A 198 -10.23 -2.70 -11.36
N THR A 199 -10.89 -1.62 -11.81
CA THR A 199 -11.02 -1.27 -13.23
C THR A 199 -9.67 -0.94 -13.86
N ALA A 200 -8.83 -0.18 -13.13
CA ALA A 200 -7.52 0.25 -13.63
C ALA A 200 -6.61 -0.91 -14.02
N ILE A 201 -6.68 -2.03 -13.29
CA ILE A 201 -5.86 -3.22 -13.54
C ILE A 201 -6.62 -4.35 -14.27
N GLY A 202 -7.80 -4.06 -14.82
CA GLY A 202 -8.58 -5.04 -15.59
C GLY A 202 -9.37 -6.04 -14.77
N TRP A 203 -9.54 -5.82 -13.46
CA TRP A 203 -10.30 -6.69 -12.56
C TRP A 203 -11.75 -6.23 -12.31
N GLY A 204 -12.17 -5.12 -12.91
CA GLY A 204 -13.46 -4.46 -12.65
C GLY A 204 -14.71 -5.29 -12.94
N ARG A 205 -14.58 -6.44 -13.64
CA ARG A 205 -15.67 -7.40 -13.85
C ARG A 205 -15.73 -8.50 -12.79
N GLN A 206 -14.82 -8.49 -11.83
CA GLN A 206 -14.67 -9.55 -10.82
C GLN A 206 -14.50 -9.00 -9.41
N LEU A 207 -14.06 -7.76 -9.26
CA LEU A 207 -13.78 -7.10 -7.99
C LEU A 207 -14.19 -5.62 -8.05
N GLY A 208 -14.21 -4.97 -6.89
CA GLY A 208 -14.42 -3.53 -6.72
C GLY A 208 -15.85 -3.16 -6.37
N GLN A 209 -16.83 -4.05 -6.49
CA GLN A 209 -18.22 -3.82 -6.14
C GLN A 209 -18.90 -5.10 -5.63
N ILE A 210 -20.01 -4.94 -4.90
CA ILE A 210 -20.82 -6.05 -4.43
C ILE A 210 -21.88 -6.34 -5.50
N ALA A 211 -21.67 -7.40 -6.26
CA ALA A 211 -22.59 -7.84 -7.30
C ALA A 211 -22.57 -9.37 -7.46
N ALA A 212 -23.66 -9.93 -7.96
CA ALA A 212 -23.72 -11.36 -8.25
C ALA A 212 -22.63 -11.78 -9.26
N GLY A 213 -21.90 -12.83 -8.96
CA GLY A 213 -20.79 -13.33 -9.78
C GLY A 213 -19.43 -12.68 -9.50
N TYR A 214 -19.36 -11.65 -8.64
CA TYR A 214 -18.11 -11.06 -8.20
C TYR A 214 -17.44 -11.88 -7.10
N LEU A 215 -16.13 -11.78 -7.00
CA LEU A 215 -15.34 -12.39 -5.94
C LEU A 215 -15.63 -11.69 -4.60
N ALA A 216 -15.76 -12.48 -3.55
CA ALA A 216 -16.08 -11.96 -2.22
C ALA A 216 -14.82 -11.43 -1.52
N ASP A 217 -14.42 -10.22 -1.87
CA ASP A 217 -13.47 -9.39 -1.13
C ASP A 217 -14.30 -8.26 -0.48
N LEU A 218 -14.53 -8.36 0.83
CA LEU A 218 -15.50 -7.54 1.53
C LEU A 218 -14.90 -6.92 2.78
N VAL A 219 -15.28 -5.68 3.06
CA VAL A 219 -14.99 -5.00 4.33
C VAL A 219 -16.30 -4.54 4.93
N VAL A 220 -16.54 -4.92 6.19
CA VAL A 220 -17.67 -4.47 6.98
C VAL A 220 -17.16 -3.51 8.05
N VAL A 221 -17.74 -2.34 8.13
CA VAL A 221 -17.45 -1.35 9.18
C VAL A 221 -18.69 -1.13 10.04
N ASP A 222 -18.49 -0.66 11.27
CA ASP A 222 -19.59 -0.27 12.13
C ASP A 222 -20.29 1.01 11.61
N ASP A 223 -21.54 1.17 11.95
CA ASP A 223 -22.37 2.32 11.59
C ASP A 223 -22.22 3.41 12.65
N ARG A 224 -21.45 4.44 12.34
CA ARG A 224 -21.16 5.56 13.26
C ARG A 224 -21.63 6.89 12.76
N GLU A 225 -21.73 7.06 11.43
CA GLU A 225 -22.07 8.34 10.81
C GLU A 225 -23.21 8.20 9.79
N PRO A 226 -24.06 9.19 9.66
CA PRO A 226 -25.07 9.20 8.61
C PRO A 226 -24.45 9.15 7.21
N GLY A 227 -24.99 8.29 6.36
CA GLY A 227 -24.52 8.12 4.98
C GLY A 227 -23.41 7.07 4.85
N VAL A 228 -23.67 6.04 4.06
CA VAL A 228 -22.83 4.85 3.93
C VAL A 228 -21.40 5.18 3.48
N TYR A 229 -21.24 6.10 2.54
CA TYR A 229 -19.91 6.48 2.04
C TYR A 229 -19.18 7.37 3.03
N ARG A 230 -19.87 8.35 3.64
CA ARG A 230 -19.29 9.21 4.68
C ARG A 230 -18.86 8.39 5.89
N ASN A 231 -19.63 7.39 6.29
CA ASN A 231 -19.28 6.46 7.36
C ASN A 231 -17.99 5.70 7.04
N LEU A 232 -17.81 5.23 5.80
CA LEU A 232 -16.57 4.55 5.39
C LEU A 232 -15.38 5.52 5.36
N ILE A 233 -15.56 6.75 4.88
CA ILE A 233 -14.51 7.79 4.90
C ILE A 233 -14.07 8.10 6.33
N GLY A 234 -14.99 8.14 7.29
CA GLY A 234 -14.71 8.32 8.71
C GLY A 234 -14.12 7.10 9.42
N ALA A 235 -14.28 5.89 8.87
CA ALA A 235 -13.89 4.64 9.51
C ALA A 235 -12.37 4.55 9.76
N VAL A 236 -11.99 4.00 10.91
CA VAL A 236 -10.60 3.69 11.31
C VAL A 236 -10.46 2.19 11.51
N GLU A 237 -9.25 1.70 11.79
CA GLU A 237 -8.99 0.26 11.98
C GLU A 237 -9.91 -0.35 13.07
N ALA A 238 -10.20 0.41 14.13
CA ALA A 238 -11.13 -0.01 15.19
C ALA A 238 -12.60 -0.09 14.73
N SER A 239 -12.97 0.55 13.63
CA SER A 239 -14.32 0.50 13.05
C SER A 239 -14.58 -0.79 12.29
N ILE A 240 -13.54 -1.51 11.88
CA ILE A 240 -13.67 -2.70 11.04
C ILE A 240 -14.28 -3.84 11.85
N GLN A 241 -15.38 -4.39 11.34
CA GLN A 241 -16.10 -5.51 11.94
C GLN A 241 -15.75 -6.84 11.26
N LEU A 242 -15.40 -6.81 9.96
CA LEU A 242 -15.04 -8.01 9.21
C LEU A 242 -14.23 -7.63 7.98
N VAL A 243 -13.22 -8.42 7.68
CA VAL A 243 -12.52 -8.43 6.39
C VAL A 243 -12.52 -9.84 5.81
N VAL A 244 -13.06 -9.94 4.60
CA VAL A 244 -13.12 -11.18 3.81
C VAL A 244 -12.25 -11.01 2.57
N VAL A 245 -11.41 -11.98 2.30
CA VAL A 245 -10.58 -12.03 1.08
C VAL A 245 -10.78 -13.39 0.43
N ARG A 246 -11.13 -13.41 -0.83
CA ARG A 246 -11.42 -14.65 -1.59
C ARG A 246 -12.54 -15.50 -0.96
N GLY A 247 -13.54 -14.87 -0.35
CA GLY A 247 -14.61 -15.58 0.38
C GLY A 247 -14.21 -16.10 1.76
N GLU A 248 -12.97 -15.86 2.20
CA GLU A 248 -12.48 -16.29 3.50
C GLU A 248 -12.47 -15.14 4.51
N ALA A 249 -13.18 -15.30 5.62
CA ALA A 249 -13.13 -14.37 6.75
C ALA A 249 -11.76 -14.47 7.42
N LEU A 250 -10.96 -13.40 7.36
CA LEU A 250 -9.60 -13.41 7.86
C LEU A 250 -9.40 -12.59 9.14
N TYR A 251 -10.16 -11.52 9.31
CA TYR A 251 -10.06 -10.61 10.44
C TYR A 251 -11.41 -9.99 10.77
N GLY A 252 -11.73 -9.81 12.03
CA GLY A 252 -12.96 -9.13 12.42
C GLY A 252 -13.31 -9.24 13.90
N ASP A 253 -14.55 -8.90 14.21
CA ASP A 253 -15.14 -9.08 15.54
C ASP A 253 -15.18 -10.56 15.91
N ALA A 254 -14.86 -10.88 17.17
CA ALA A 254 -14.73 -12.26 17.61
C ALA A 254 -16.04 -13.05 17.48
N ALA A 255 -17.19 -12.42 17.76
CA ALA A 255 -18.49 -13.09 17.66
C ALA A 255 -18.86 -13.39 16.20
N ILE A 256 -18.59 -12.44 15.30
CA ILE A 256 -18.82 -12.61 13.86
C ILE A 256 -17.90 -13.71 13.30
N MET A 257 -16.63 -13.66 13.63
CA MET A 257 -15.64 -14.63 13.17
C MET A 257 -15.94 -16.05 13.67
N GLU A 258 -16.32 -16.17 14.94
CA GLU A 258 -16.72 -17.47 15.53
C GLU A 258 -17.99 -18.02 14.90
N ALA A 259 -18.99 -17.19 14.60
CA ALA A 259 -20.22 -17.62 13.92
C ALA A 259 -19.97 -18.09 12.49
N LEU A 260 -19.07 -17.42 11.76
CA LEU A 260 -18.72 -17.81 10.39
C LEU A 260 -17.86 -19.07 10.34
N ARG A 261 -17.01 -19.30 11.35
CA ARG A 261 -16.07 -20.43 11.42
C ARG A 261 -15.80 -20.85 12.86
N PRO A 262 -16.66 -21.67 13.47
CA PRO A 262 -16.54 -22.08 14.86
C PRO A 262 -15.20 -22.74 15.21
N GLY A 263 -14.58 -22.28 16.27
CA GLY A 263 -13.70 -23.04 17.14
C GLY A 263 -12.27 -23.31 16.69
N LYS A 264 -11.68 -22.63 15.71
CA LYS A 264 -10.25 -22.94 15.42
C LYS A 264 -9.48 -21.78 14.77
N ASP A 265 -8.25 -21.59 15.26
CA ASP A 265 -7.21 -20.76 14.66
C ASP A 265 -7.46 -19.24 14.71
N LEU A 266 -8.30 -18.78 15.64
CA LEU A 266 -8.54 -17.38 15.88
C LEU A 266 -7.57 -16.86 16.95
N GLU A 267 -6.75 -15.90 16.58
CA GLU A 267 -5.80 -15.22 17.48
C GLU A 267 -6.36 -13.85 17.90
N PRO A 268 -6.42 -13.55 19.19
CA PRO A 268 -6.83 -12.23 19.66
C PRO A 268 -5.92 -11.13 19.13
N MET A 269 -6.52 -10.03 18.68
CA MET A 269 -5.81 -8.85 18.16
C MET A 269 -6.12 -7.63 18.99
N PRO A 270 -5.10 -6.89 19.46
CA PRO A 270 -5.30 -5.67 20.24
C PRO A 270 -5.62 -4.48 19.32
N VAL A 271 -6.85 -4.43 18.79
CA VAL A 271 -7.31 -3.35 17.90
C VAL A 271 -8.57 -2.71 18.46
N GLY A 272 -8.44 -1.50 18.94
CA GLY A 272 -9.55 -0.76 19.57
C GLY A 272 -10.02 -1.39 20.88
N ALA A 273 -11.22 -0.99 21.33
CA ALA A 273 -11.84 -1.51 22.56
C ALA A 273 -12.59 -2.85 22.35
N GLY A 274 -12.84 -3.25 21.11
CA GLY A 274 -13.57 -4.47 20.76
C GLY A 274 -12.69 -5.72 20.83
N LYS A 275 -13.33 -6.88 20.93
CA LYS A 275 -12.65 -8.16 20.81
C LYS A 275 -12.44 -8.47 19.33
N ARG A 276 -11.29 -8.17 18.80
CA ARG A 276 -10.90 -8.49 17.43
C ARG A 276 -10.09 -9.78 17.40
N VAL A 277 -10.28 -10.56 16.37
CA VAL A 277 -9.52 -11.79 16.14
C VAL A 277 -9.05 -11.85 14.69
N PHE A 278 -7.93 -12.54 14.52
CA PHE A 278 -7.30 -12.77 13.23
C PHE A 278 -7.12 -14.27 13.02
N ARG A 279 -7.29 -14.71 11.79
CA ARG A 279 -7.11 -16.10 11.41
C ARG A 279 -5.66 -16.35 11.00
N ALA A 280 -4.80 -16.56 11.98
CA ALA A 280 -3.34 -16.58 11.81
C ALA A 280 -2.82 -17.74 10.97
N LYS A 281 -3.46 -18.91 11.07
CA LYS A 281 -2.93 -20.16 10.53
C LYS A 281 -3.40 -20.52 9.13
N GLN A 282 -4.29 -19.74 8.52
CA GLN A 282 -4.74 -20.02 7.18
C GLN A 282 -3.93 -19.28 6.14
N ILE A 283 -3.22 -20.06 5.35
CA ILE A 283 -2.73 -19.67 4.04
C ILE A 283 -3.88 -19.95 3.08
N ALA A 284 -4.25 -18.99 2.23
CA ALA A 284 -5.33 -19.19 1.27
C ALA A 284 -5.05 -20.43 0.40
N PRO A 285 -6.10 -21.21 0.03
CA PRO A 285 -5.93 -22.46 -0.74
C PRO A 285 -5.12 -22.31 -2.03
N ASN A 286 -5.08 -21.10 -2.60
CA ASN A 286 -4.40 -20.81 -3.86
C ASN A 286 -2.92 -20.44 -3.71
N CYS A 287 -2.39 -20.48 -2.49
CA CYS A 287 -0.97 -20.25 -2.22
C CYS A 287 -0.17 -21.53 -2.34
N ALA A 288 -0.44 -22.29 -3.37
CA ALA A 288 0.26 -23.52 -3.69
C ALA A 288 1.76 -23.23 -3.84
N GLY A 289 2.55 -23.82 -2.96
CA GLY A 289 4.01 -23.75 -2.98
C GLY A 289 4.64 -22.85 -1.92
N THR A 290 3.91 -22.26 -0.98
CA THR A 290 4.54 -21.60 0.16
C THR A 290 5.10 -22.63 1.14
N THR A 291 6.39 -22.51 1.42
CA THR A 291 7.06 -23.32 2.46
C THR A 291 7.05 -22.62 3.82
N VAL A 292 6.40 -21.45 3.91
CA VAL A 292 6.33 -20.69 5.17
C VAL A 292 5.26 -21.33 6.05
N PRO A 293 5.62 -21.89 7.21
CA PRO A 293 4.65 -22.50 8.10
C PRO A 293 3.67 -21.45 8.63
N PRO A 294 2.43 -21.85 8.94
CA PRO A 294 1.48 -21.00 9.65
C PRO A 294 2.12 -20.46 10.93
N MET A 295 2.02 -19.15 11.15
CA MET A 295 2.68 -18.48 12.27
C MET A 295 1.72 -17.48 12.90
N ALA A 296 1.63 -17.50 14.22
CA ALA A 296 0.82 -16.53 14.96
C ALA A 296 1.36 -15.10 14.78
N VAL A 297 0.48 -14.11 14.83
CA VAL A 297 0.86 -12.69 14.72
C VAL A 297 1.83 -12.27 15.83
N SER A 298 1.57 -12.75 17.05
CA SER A 298 2.44 -12.58 18.21
C SER A 298 3.85 -13.13 17.96
N GLU A 299 3.95 -14.29 17.34
CA GLU A 299 5.23 -14.91 17.00
C GLU A 299 5.95 -14.13 15.88
N ILE A 300 5.22 -13.68 14.86
CA ILE A 300 5.76 -12.82 13.80
C ILE A 300 6.32 -11.53 14.39
N SER A 301 5.53 -10.86 15.24
CA SER A 301 5.94 -9.62 15.91
C SER A 301 7.18 -9.82 16.79
N ALA A 302 7.21 -10.88 17.57
CA ALA A 302 8.37 -11.22 18.41
C ALA A 302 9.63 -11.52 17.60
N LYS A 303 9.49 -12.20 16.44
CA LYS A 303 10.63 -12.44 15.53
C LYS A 303 11.15 -11.16 14.93
N ILE A 304 10.25 -10.25 14.50
CA ILE A 304 10.68 -8.96 13.92
C ILE A 304 11.33 -8.10 15.00
N GLN A 305 10.74 -8.01 16.21
CA GLN A 305 11.34 -7.25 17.32
C GLN A 305 12.73 -7.76 17.67
N ARG A 306 12.94 -9.08 17.74
CA ARG A 306 14.27 -9.66 17.93
C ARG A 306 15.22 -9.29 16.81
N ALA A 307 14.75 -9.34 15.54
CA ALA A 307 15.58 -8.97 14.39
C ALA A 307 15.98 -7.48 14.43
N LEU A 308 15.11 -6.60 14.91
CA LEU A 308 15.41 -5.18 15.07
C LEU A 308 16.39 -4.87 16.22
N GLN A 309 16.58 -5.82 17.15
CA GLN A 309 17.53 -5.73 18.25
C GLN A 309 18.89 -6.35 17.94
N LEU A 310 19.04 -6.98 16.75
CA LEU A 310 20.31 -7.59 16.36
C LEU A 310 21.41 -6.52 16.26
N LYS A 311 22.58 -6.89 16.76
CA LYS A 311 23.79 -6.07 16.64
C LYS A 311 24.38 -6.25 15.24
N PHE A 312 25.13 -5.28 14.79
CA PHE A 312 25.83 -5.39 13.50
C PHE A 312 26.81 -6.58 13.45
N THR A 313 27.35 -6.99 14.59
CA THR A 313 28.17 -8.22 14.72
C THR A 313 27.41 -9.47 14.30
N ASP A 314 26.11 -9.53 14.60
CA ASP A 314 25.27 -10.69 14.26
C ASP A 314 25.01 -10.72 12.75
N VAL A 315 24.78 -9.55 12.15
CA VAL A 315 24.57 -9.40 10.70
C VAL A 315 25.84 -9.76 9.92
N ALA A 316 27.02 -9.36 10.41
CA ALA A 316 28.30 -9.69 9.80
C ALA A 316 28.56 -11.19 9.76
N GLY A 317 27.98 -11.97 10.68
CA GLY A 317 28.05 -13.44 10.68
C GLY A 317 27.04 -14.13 9.74
N TRP A 318 26.05 -13.41 9.20
CA TRP A 318 24.97 -14.01 8.40
C TRP A 318 25.12 -13.83 6.89
N VAL A 319 25.86 -12.81 6.47
CA VAL A 319 26.05 -12.47 5.07
C VAL A 319 27.53 -12.55 4.73
N SER A 320 27.89 -13.34 3.74
CA SER A 320 29.30 -13.46 3.32
C SER A 320 29.82 -12.14 2.73
N ALA A 321 31.14 -11.93 2.79
CA ALA A 321 31.80 -10.77 2.19
C ALA A 321 31.46 -10.62 0.71
N GLU A 322 31.51 -11.71 -0.03
CA GLU A 322 31.18 -11.75 -1.47
C GLU A 322 29.71 -11.36 -1.75
N GLN A 323 28.78 -11.79 -0.89
CA GLN A 323 27.37 -11.42 -1.05
C GLN A 323 27.17 -9.94 -0.73
N MET A 324 27.80 -9.42 0.33
CA MET A 324 27.74 -7.99 0.66
C MET A 324 28.29 -7.12 -0.48
N GLU A 325 29.44 -7.53 -1.05
CA GLU A 325 30.03 -6.81 -2.18
C GLU A 325 29.16 -6.82 -3.43
N ARG A 326 28.61 -7.98 -3.79
CA ARG A 326 27.68 -8.07 -4.92
C ARG A 326 26.50 -7.13 -4.73
N ASP A 327 25.79 -7.26 -3.62
CA ASP A 327 24.60 -6.47 -3.34
C ASP A 327 24.89 -4.95 -3.32
N MET A 328 26.03 -4.54 -2.73
CA MET A 328 26.43 -3.13 -2.70
C MET A 328 26.83 -2.60 -4.08
N LYS A 329 27.46 -3.41 -4.93
CA LYS A 329 27.81 -3.02 -6.30
C LYS A 329 26.58 -2.82 -7.20
N ASP A 330 25.51 -3.54 -6.92
CA ASP A 330 24.26 -3.44 -7.70
C ASP A 330 23.38 -2.25 -7.30
N ILE A 331 23.54 -1.73 -6.08
CA ILE A 331 22.76 -0.60 -5.58
C ILE A 331 23.41 0.74 -5.97
N ALA A 332 22.69 1.54 -6.75
CA ALA A 332 23.21 2.83 -7.25
C ALA A 332 23.65 3.78 -6.13
N LEU A 333 22.90 3.84 -5.02
CA LEU A 333 23.25 4.67 -3.86
C LEU A 333 24.59 4.26 -3.25
N CYS A 334 24.88 2.96 -3.17
CA CYS A 334 26.15 2.48 -2.64
C CYS A 334 27.33 2.95 -3.49
N LYS A 335 27.16 3.01 -4.81
CA LYS A 335 28.19 3.51 -5.74
C LYS A 335 28.42 4.99 -5.54
N THR A 336 27.35 5.79 -5.41
CA THR A 336 27.44 7.26 -5.28
C THR A 336 27.97 7.70 -3.92
N THR A 337 27.72 6.94 -2.87
CA THR A 337 28.18 7.25 -1.50
C THR A 337 29.55 6.67 -1.17
N GLY A 338 30.19 5.95 -2.09
CA GLY A 338 31.47 5.27 -1.84
C GLY A 338 31.36 4.03 -0.92
N GLN A 339 30.14 3.58 -0.62
CA GLN A 339 29.90 2.43 0.26
C GLN A 339 30.21 1.07 -0.43
N ALA A 340 30.31 1.05 -1.76
CA ALA A 340 30.62 -0.15 -2.55
C ALA A 340 32.10 -0.56 -2.51
N SER A 341 32.86 -0.11 -1.51
CA SER A 341 34.26 -0.52 -1.30
C SER A 341 34.37 -1.99 -0.92
N PRO A 342 35.51 -2.64 -1.14
CA PRO A 342 35.73 -4.02 -0.75
C PRO A 342 35.33 -4.32 0.70
N VAL A 343 34.77 -5.49 0.91
CA VAL A 343 34.34 -5.99 2.22
C VAL A 343 35.44 -6.92 2.77
N GLN A 344 35.76 -6.82 4.05
CA GLN A 344 36.72 -7.72 4.67
C GLN A 344 36.15 -9.13 4.75
N ASN A 345 37.02 -10.11 4.70
CA ASN A 345 36.64 -11.53 4.86
C ASN A 345 37.39 -12.14 6.07
N PRO A 346 36.71 -12.45 7.19
CA PRO A 346 35.23 -12.30 7.41
C PRO A 346 34.75 -10.84 7.49
N PRO A 347 33.48 -10.54 7.16
CA PRO A 347 32.94 -9.20 7.22
C PRO A 347 33.03 -8.59 8.63
N THR A 348 33.39 -7.33 8.71
CA THR A 348 33.44 -6.59 9.97
C THR A 348 32.10 -5.95 10.32
N VAL A 349 31.96 -5.48 11.56
CA VAL A 349 30.82 -4.63 11.99
C VAL A 349 30.68 -3.40 11.10
N GLN A 350 31.79 -2.82 10.67
CA GLN A 350 31.76 -1.65 9.79
C GLN A 350 31.26 -2.00 8.37
N ASP A 351 31.60 -3.18 7.88
CA ASP A 351 31.08 -3.69 6.61
C ASP A 351 29.58 -3.92 6.68
N ALA A 352 29.09 -4.54 7.76
CA ALA A 352 27.66 -4.71 8.00
C ALA A 352 26.91 -3.36 8.10
N LYS A 353 27.49 -2.35 8.76
CA LYS A 353 26.92 -1.00 8.82
C LYS A 353 26.81 -0.36 7.45
N ARG A 354 27.88 -0.43 6.64
CA ARG A 354 27.88 0.09 5.26
C ARG A 354 26.81 -0.61 4.41
N PHE A 355 26.76 -1.93 4.46
CA PHE A 355 25.80 -2.75 3.73
C PHE A 355 24.35 -2.38 4.07
N LEU A 356 24.03 -2.28 5.37
CA LEU A 356 22.68 -1.94 5.81
C LEU A 356 22.28 -0.50 5.50
N ALA A 357 23.20 0.45 5.68
CA ALA A 357 22.95 1.86 5.33
C ALA A 357 22.68 2.03 3.84
N CYS A 358 23.39 1.33 2.99
CA CYS A 358 23.27 1.33 1.56
C CYS A 358 21.96 0.69 1.08
N ARG A 359 21.58 -0.45 1.68
CA ARG A 359 20.41 -1.21 1.28
C ARG A 359 19.09 -0.61 1.77
N PHE A 360 19.06 -0.06 2.97
CA PHE A 360 17.83 0.41 3.61
C PHE A 360 17.70 1.93 3.71
N GLN A 361 18.76 2.69 3.39
CA GLN A 361 18.78 4.15 3.40
C GLN A 361 18.38 4.80 4.74
N LEU A 362 18.31 4.01 5.80
CA LEU A 362 17.87 4.43 7.13
C LEU A 362 18.89 4.02 8.19
N PRO A 363 19.07 4.80 9.27
CA PRO A 363 19.80 4.34 10.44
C PRO A 363 19.06 3.16 11.06
N PHE A 364 19.55 1.96 10.81
CA PHE A 364 18.93 0.72 11.24
C PHE A 364 18.73 0.66 12.76
N GLU A 365 19.62 1.28 13.52
CA GLU A 365 19.56 1.36 14.99
C GLU A 365 18.33 2.12 15.53
N ARG A 366 17.65 2.87 14.69
CA ARG A 366 16.44 3.64 15.01
C ARG A 366 15.16 3.06 14.42
N THR A 367 15.26 1.92 13.77
CA THR A 367 14.09 1.28 13.15
C THR A 367 13.28 0.58 14.23
N LEU A 368 12.05 1.00 14.42
CA LEU A 368 11.09 0.38 15.33
C LEU A 368 10.02 -0.36 14.54
N LEU A 369 9.52 -1.45 15.11
CA LEU A 369 8.34 -2.10 14.55
C LEU A 369 7.15 -1.14 14.65
N SER A 370 6.63 -0.74 13.49
CA SER A 370 5.46 0.14 13.43
C SER A 370 4.25 -0.57 14.05
N PRO A 371 3.44 0.11 14.87
CA PRO A 371 2.21 -0.46 15.43
C PRO A 371 1.27 -1.00 14.35
N LEU A 372 0.39 -1.91 14.74
CA LEU A 372 -0.60 -2.49 13.82
C LEU A 372 -1.63 -1.46 13.35
N THR A 373 -1.99 -0.52 14.21
CA THR A 373 -2.98 0.52 13.91
C THR A 373 -2.36 1.90 13.79
N THR A 374 -3.00 2.77 13.04
CA THR A 374 -2.60 4.18 12.90
C THR A 374 -2.80 4.94 14.22
N ALA A 375 -3.86 4.63 14.98
CA ALA A 375 -4.16 5.28 16.25
C ALA A 375 -3.05 5.11 17.29
N GLU A 376 -2.36 3.97 17.27
CA GLU A 376 -1.25 3.66 18.18
C GLU A 376 0.10 4.25 17.72
N ASP A 377 0.19 4.75 16.49
CA ASP A 377 1.43 5.28 15.94
C ASP A 377 1.62 6.79 16.26
N GLY A 378 1.92 7.09 17.51
CA GLY A 378 2.19 8.48 17.94
C GLY A 378 3.36 9.13 17.20
N GLN A 379 4.33 8.35 16.73
CA GLN A 379 5.45 8.86 15.91
C GLN A 379 5.00 9.28 14.52
N PHE A 380 4.03 8.60 13.92
CA PHE A 380 3.45 8.98 12.64
C PHE A 380 2.87 10.40 12.72
N PHE A 381 1.98 10.66 13.66
CA PHE A 381 1.38 11.99 13.80
C PHE A 381 2.39 13.07 14.19
N SER A 382 3.41 12.73 14.98
CA SER A 382 4.49 13.67 15.33
C SER A 382 5.31 14.05 14.10
N ARG A 383 5.64 13.10 13.24
CA ARG A 383 6.34 13.34 11.97
C ARG A 383 5.50 14.17 11.01
N LEU A 384 4.20 13.90 10.91
CA LEU A 384 3.31 14.71 10.08
C LEU A 384 3.31 16.18 10.52
N ARG A 385 3.18 16.43 11.83
CA ARG A 385 3.21 17.80 12.37
C ARG A 385 4.55 18.53 12.14
N ALA A 386 5.64 17.79 12.14
CA ALA A 386 6.99 18.33 11.95
C ALA A 386 7.37 18.54 10.47
N ASN A 387 6.61 18.00 9.53
CA ASN A 387 6.91 18.11 8.10
C ASN A 387 6.44 19.46 7.55
N SER A 388 7.39 20.29 7.12
CA SER A 388 7.11 21.64 6.59
C SER A 388 6.44 21.64 5.21
N ASN A 389 6.48 20.54 4.49
CA ASN A 389 5.85 20.39 3.17
C ASN A 389 4.33 20.19 3.28
N LEU A 390 3.85 19.73 4.44
CA LEU A 390 2.44 19.40 4.60
C LEU A 390 1.56 20.62 4.74
N PRO A 391 0.47 20.73 3.97
CA PRO A 391 -0.58 21.72 4.21
C PRO A 391 -1.13 21.60 5.64
N ARG A 392 -1.35 22.73 6.31
CA ARG A 392 -1.78 22.76 7.72
C ARG A 392 -3.05 21.96 8.01
N TYR A 393 -3.98 21.89 7.05
CA TYR A 393 -5.22 21.14 7.22
C TYR A 393 -5.00 19.64 7.36
N LEU A 394 -3.90 19.08 6.81
CA LEU A 394 -3.57 17.66 6.97
C LEU A 394 -3.18 17.30 8.42
N GLY A 395 -2.82 18.28 9.24
CA GLY A 395 -2.67 18.06 10.68
C GLY A 395 -3.97 17.58 11.36
N ARG A 396 -5.12 17.83 10.76
CA ARG A 396 -6.44 17.35 11.23
C ARG A 396 -6.63 15.84 11.06
N LEU A 397 -5.78 15.16 10.30
CA LEU A 397 -5.84 13.70 10.15
C LEU A 397 -5.86 12.99 11.51
N SER A 398 -5.12 13.51 12.50
CA SER A 398 -5.13 12.95 13.85
C SER A 398 -6.49 12.97 14.54
N ASN A 399 -7.41 13.86 14.16
CA ASN A 399 -8.73 13.99 14.78
C ASN A 399 -9.62 12.77 14.51
N TYR A 400 -9.45 12.12 13.36
CA TYR A 400 -10.18 10.89 13.03
C TYR A 400 -9.82 9.71 13.94
N TYR A 401 -8.66 9.75 14.57
CA TYR A 401 -8.10 8.66 15.40
C TYR A 401 -8.22 8.95 16.90
N GLN A 402 -8.85 10.06 17.30
CA GLN A 402 -9.11 10.33 18.70
C GLN A 402 -10.31 9.50 19.17
N PRO A 403 -10.31 8.98 20.43
CA PRO A 403 -11.47 8.32 20.97
C PRO A 403 -12.65 9.31 20.97
N THR A 404 -13.72 8.97 20.27
CA THR A 404 -14.98 9.72 20.39
C THR A 404 -15.45 9.63 21.84
N GLN A 405 -15.46 10.74 22.55
CA GLN A 405 -16.12 10.83 23.86
C GLN A 405 -17.62 10.59 23.62
N GLY A 406 -18.07 9.39 23.95
CA GLY A 406 -19.49 9.07 24.11
C GLY A 406 -20.29 8.84 22.85
N ALA A 407 -20.31 7.60 22.36
CA ALA A 407 -21.50 7.00 21.72
C ALA A 407 -21.38 5.47 21.75
N SER A 408 -21.64 4.88 22.89
CA SER A 408 -22.10 3.50 22.93
C SER A 408 -23.58 3.52 22.49
N ARG A 409 -23.85 3.32 21.21
CA ARG A 409 -25.19 2.94 20.75
C ARG A 409 -25.25 1.42 20.75
N SER A 410 -26.05 0.88 21.67
CA SER A 410 -26.45 -0.50 21.76
C SER A 410 -26.98 -1.00 20.42
N ILE A 411 -26.47 -2.14 20.01
CA ILE A 411 -27.01 -2.95 18.90
C ILE A 411 -28.50 -3.14 19.14
N VAL A 412 -29.31 -2.62 18.25
CA VAL A 412 -30.76 -2.90 18.22
C VAL A 412 -30.92 -4.39 17.94
N GLN A 413 -31.48 -5.12 18.90
CA GLN A 413 -31.92 -6.48 18.68
C GLN A 413 -32.97 -6.47 17.56
N ALA A 414 -32.70 -7.22 16.51
CA ALA A 414 -33.73 -7.52 15.52
C ALA A 414 -34.88 -8.29 16.21
N PRO A 415 -36.15 -7.99 15.89
CA PRO A 415 -37.26 -8.79 16.40
C PRO A 415 -37.13 -10.23 15.89
N ALA A 416 -37.31 -11.19 16.77
CA ALA A 416 -37.38 -12.60 16.46
C ALA A 416 -38.51 -12.90 15.48
N PRO A 417 -38.41 -13.99 14.63
CA PRO A 417 -39.34 -14.30 13.59
C PRO A 417 -40.76 -14.60 14.07
#